data_0e191eef592456c4034c3fcce5f15864
#
_entry.id   0e191eef592456c4034c3fcce5f15864
#
_cell.length_a   1.000
_cell.length_b   1.000
_cell.length_c   1.000
_cell.angle_alpha   90.00
_cell.angle_beta   90.00
_cell.angle_gamma   90.00
#
_symmetry.space_group_name_H-M   'P 1'
#
loop_
_entity.id
_entity.type
_entity.pdbx_description
1 polymer ?
#
loop_
_entity_poly.entity_id
_entity_poly.type
_entity_poly.pdbx_seq_one_letter_code
_entity_poly.pdbx_strand_id
1 'polypeptide(L)'
;MRAQKDVWDVIVNNDDICFTHILPRLNQTDLKFLYDVNSETRKLVKRSSRKGELKKRFKVSEMSSISTLELAWDKKSLWPSDWEDETYFCWEVAKTNKLELLKWAREEKQCKWDEGTINAAAEQGNLEMIKYCVANECPIDEDACACAALSGQLEILKYLREEVKAPWGSDTAAWAAQDGHLHILEYLVERKYDQYDTWACWEAAKCGHLDCLKYLHETAKAPWNYRAVRGAHENKHPECVQYLLDKNCPLPDGWRYEHGELHTI
;
A
#
# COMPACT_ATOMS: atom_id res chain seq x y z
N MET A 1 18.60 -40.31 -35.89
CA MET A 1 18.53 -38.88 -35.48
C MET A 1 18.01 -38.84 -34.06
N ARG A 2 18.85 -38.50 -33.07
CA ARG A 2 18.37 -38.23 -31.68
C ARG A 2 17.68 -36.87 -31.72
N ALA A 3 16.38 -36.86 -31.47
CA ALA A 3 15.65 -35.59 -31.27
C ALA A 3 16.38 -34.82 -30.15
N GLN A 4 16.76 -33.60 -30.45
CA GLN A 4 17.34 -32.66 -29.49
C GLN A 4 16.22 -32.44 -28.44
N LYS A 5 16.41 -33.00 -27.23
CA LYS A 5 15.45 -32.77 -26.13
C LYS A 5 15.42 -31.26 -25.85
N ASP A 6 14.26 -30.66 -25.90
CA ASP A 6 14.07 -29.29 -25.49
C ASP A 6 14.53 -29.14 -24.02
N VAL A 7 15.13 -28.01 -23.69
CA VAL A 7 15.54 -27.68 -22.31
C VAL A 7 14.36 -27.83 -21.35
N TRP A 8 13.15 -27.51 -21.82
CA TRP A 8 11.91 -27.72 -21.08
C TRP A 8 11.63 -29.17 -20.75
N ASP A 9 11.80 -30.09 -21.71
CA ASP A 9 11.62 -31.52 -21.50
C ASP A 9 12.60 -32.07 -20.46
N VAL A 10 13.82 -31.56 -20.43
CA VAL A 10 14.82 -31.93 -19.43
C VAL A 10 14.42 -31.44 -18.05
N ILE A 11 13.90 -30.23 -17.95
CA ILE A 11 13.48 -29.62 -16.68
C ILE A 11 12.26 -30.35 -16.11
N VAL A 12 11.21 -30.54 -16.90
CA VAL A 12 9.92 -31.09 -16.44
C VAL A 12 10.01 -32.58 -16.09
N ASN A 13 10.92 -33.30 -16.75
CA ASN A 13 11.14 -34.74 -16.50
C ASN A 13 12.24 -35.04 -15.44
N ASN A 14 12.83 -33.98 -14.84
CA ASN A 14 13.80 -34.14 -13.75
C ASN A 14 13.17 -33.71 -12.42
N ASP A 15 12.67 -34.67 -11.65
CA ASP A 15 12.00 -34.42 -10.38
C ASP A 15 12.89 -33.65 -9.39
N ASP A 16 14.18 -33.92 -9.32
CA ASP A 16 15.14 -33.25 -8.42
C ASP A 16 15.23 -31.75 -8.75
N ILE A 17 15.34 -31.42 -10.04
CA ILE A 17 15.37 -30.00 -10.47
C ILE A 17 14.04 -29.33 -10.14
N CYS A 18 12.93 -29.96 -10.49
CA CYS A 18 11.61 -29.39 -10.32
C CYS A 18 11.23 -29.19 -8.84
N PHE A 19 11.38 -30.24 -8.02
CA PHE A 19 10.91 -30.20 -6.63
C PHE A 19 11.89 -29.46 -5.69
N THR A 20 13.18 -29.44 -6.03
CA THR A 20 14.20 -28.80 -5.17
C THR A 20 14.50 -27.36 -5.58
N HIS A 21 14.48 -27.04 -6.87
CA HIS A 21 14.98 -25.77 -7.36
C HIS A 21 13.93 -24.87 -8.02
N ILE A 22 12.89 -25.42 -8.66
CA ILE A 22 11.91 -24.63 -9.40
C ILE A 22 10.66 -24.38 -8.56
N LEU A 23 9.91 -25.42 -8.22
CA LEU A 23 8.62 -25.27 -7.53
C LEU A 23 8.72 -24.50 -6.20
N PRO A 24 9.76 -24.65 -5.36
CA PRO A 24 9.87 -23.86 -4.12
C PRO A 24 10.06 -22.36 -4.33
N ARG A 25 10.55 -21.95 -5.50
CA ARG A 25 10.81 -20.53 -5.84
C ARG A 25 9.63 -19.84 -6.53
N LEU A 26 8.66 -20.58 -7.00
CA LEU A 26 7.47 -20.02 -7.59
C LEU A 26 6.58 -19.43 -6.49
N ASN A 27 6.00 -18.26 -6.72
CA ASN A 27 4.91 -17.77 -5.89
C ASN A 27 3.62 -18.60 -6.18
N GLN A 28 2.57 -18.33 -5.42
CA GLN A 28 1.33 -19.09 -5.53
C GLN A 28 0.66 -18.93 -6.92
N THR A 29 0.75 -17.75 -7.50
CA THR A 29 0.18 -17.44 -8.81
C THR A 29 0.94 -18.12 -9.95
N ASP A 30 2.28 -18.04 -9.91
CA ASP A 30 3.13 -18.72 -10.90
C ASP A 30 2.94 -20.24 -10.84
N LEU A 31 2.70 -20.80 -9.65
CA LEU A 31 2.39 -22.22 -9.51
C LEU A 31 1.05 -22.60 -10.20
N LYS A 32 0.01 -21.77 -10.08
CA LYS A 32 -1.26 -21.97 -10.76
C LYS A 32 -1.12 -21.84 -12.28
N PHE A 33 -0.35 -20.83 -12.71
CA PHE A 33 -0.03 -20.64 -14.12
C PHE A 33 0.69 -21.88 -14.68
N LEU A 34 1.74 -22.34 -14.00
CA LEU A 34 2.46 -23.55 -14.41
C LEU A 34 1.54 -24.78 -14.50
N TYR A 35 0.56 -24.89 -13.59
CA TYR A 35 -0.41 -26.00 -13.61
C TYR A 35 -1.27 -25.98 -14.87
N ASP A 36 -1.55 -24.82 -15.43
CA ASP A 36 -2.43 -24.69 -16.59
C ASP A 36 -1.68 -24.69 -17.95
N VAL A 37 -0.35 -24.59 -17.95
CA VAL A 37 0.46 -24.53 -19.17
C VAL A 37 0.27 -25.76 -20.04
N ASN A 38 0.40 -26.98 -19.48
CA ASN A 38 0.21 -28.23 -20.23
C ASN A 38 -0.05 -29.44 -19.30
N SER A 39 -0.24 -30.62 -19.89
CA SER A 39 -0.55 -31.84 -19.16
C SER A 39 0.59 -32.33 -18.28
N GLU A 40 1.84 -32.07 -18.65
CA GLU A 40 3.03 -32.53 -17.93
C GLU A 40 3.28 -31.68 -16.69
N THR A 41 3.24 -30.36 -16.84
CA THR A 41 3.33 -29.41 -15.71
C THR A 41 2.18 -29.62 -14.72
N ARG A 42 0.98 -29.96 -15.22
CA ARG A 42 -0.16 -30.32 -14.37
C ARG A 42 0.11 -31.56 -13.53
N LYS A 43 0.69 -32.62 -14.11
CA LYS A 43 1.08 -33.82 -13.37
C LYS A 43 2.16 -33.51 -12.35
N LEU A 44 3.16 -32.68 -12.72
CA LEU A 44 4.24 -32.27 -11.85
C LEU A 44 3.72 -31.55 -10.59
N VAL A 45 2.90 -30.53 -10.76
CA VAL A 45 2.33 -29.77 -9.64
C VAL A 45 1.44 -30.65 -8.75
N LYS A 46 0.64 -31.55 -9.33
CA LYS A 46 -0.19 -32.51 -8.56
C LYS A 46 0.62 -33.45 -7.67
N ARG A 47 1.83 -33.83 -8.08
CA ARG A 47 2.74 -34.68 -7.28
C ARG A 47 3.48 -33.89 -6.19
N SER A 48 3.54 -32.58 -6.30
CA SER A 48 4.26 -31.73 -5.34
C SER A 48 3.52 -31.60 -4.01
N SER A 49 4.25 -31.26 -2.95
CA SER A 49 3.69 -30.90 -1.64
C SER A 49 2.81 -29.63 -1.70
N ARG A 50 2.96 -28.83 -2.75
CA ARG A 50 2.27 -27.56 -2.95
C ARG A 50 0.92 -27.66 -3.69
N LYS A 51 0.45 -28.86 -4.02
CA LYS A 51 -0.85 -29.05 -4.73
C LYS A 51 -2.05 -28.36 -4.06
N GLY A 52 -2.01 -28.21 -2.74
CA GLY A 52 -3.06 -27.51 -1.97
C GLY A 52 -3.16 -26.01 -2.29
N GLU A 53 -2.07 -25.40 -2.76
CA GLU A 53 -2.04 -23.98 -3.09
C GLU A 53 -2.85 -23.62 -4.34
N LEU A 54 -3.15 -24.61 -5.19
CA LEU A 54 -3.99 -24.41 -6.39
C LEU A 54 -5.41 -23.93 -6.06
N LYS A 55 -5.90 -24.23 -4.86
CA LYS A 55 -7.24 -23.83 -4.39
C LYS A 55 -7.25 -22.50 -3.64
N LYS A 56 -6.09 -21.95 -3.31
CA LYS A 56 -6.00 -20.66 -2.62
C LYS A 56 -6.41 -19.54 -3.57
N ARG A 57 -6.90 -18.44 -3.00
CA ARG A 57 -7.26 -17.23 -3.76
C ARG A 57 -6.06 -16.63 -4.48
N PHE A 58 -6.29 -15.91 -5.56
CA PHE A 58 -5.23 -15.15 -6.23
C PHE A 58 -4.76 -13.98 -5.35
N LYS A 59 -3.49 -13.64 -5.51
CA LYS A 59 -2.90 -12.40 -5.02
C LYS A 59 -2.46 -11.61 -6.24
N VAL A 60 -3.35 -10.77 -6.74
CA VAL A 60 -3.17 -10.06 -7.99
C VAL A 60 -2.02 -9.07 -7.90
N SER A 61 -1.84 -8.42 -6.76
CA SER A 61 -0.72 -7.50 -6.48
C SER A 61 0.68 -8.15 -6.55
N GLU A 62 0.77 -9.48 -6.46
CA GLU A 62 2.04 -10.20 -6.63
C GLU A 62 2.30 -10.62 -8.09
N MET A 63 1.41 -10.31 -9.03
CA MET A 63 1.55 -10.75 -10.43
C MET A 63 2.56 -9.90 -11.20
N SER A 64 3.29 -10.56 -12.08
CA SER A 64 4.40 -9.94 -12.78
C SER A 64 4.24 -9.84 -14.30
N SER A 65 3.21 -10.43 -14.86
CA SER A 65 3.00 -10.49 -16.31
C SER A 65 1.52 -10.50 -16.70
N ILE A 66 1.26 -10.10 -17.94
CA ILE A 66 -0.09 -10.16 -18.53
C ILE A 66 -0.64 -11.59 -18.49
N SER A 67 0.18 -12.60 -18.80
CA SER A 67 -0.28 -13.99 -18.81
C SER A 67 -0.78 -14.47 -17.44
N THR A 68 -0.15 -14.03 -16.35
CA THR A 68 -0.61 -14.36 -14.99
C THR A 68 -1.89 -13.61 -14.61
N LEU A 69 -2.02 -12.36 -15.05
CA LEU A 69 -3.26 -11.59 -14.89
C LEU A 69 -4.43 -12.18 -15.70
N GLU A 70 -4.17 -12.60 -16.93
CA GLU A 70 -5.18 -13.23 -17.78
C GLU A 70 -5.72 -14.50 -17.14
N LEU A 71 -4.85 -15.34 -16.60
CA LEU A 71 -5.25 -16.52 -15.83
C LEU A 71 -6.14 -16.17 -14.64
N ALA A 72 -5.80 -15.11 -13.90
CA ALA A 72 -6.61 -14.65 -12.77
C ALA A 72 -7.96 -14.11 -13.22
N TRP A 73 -7.97 -13.34 -14.31
CA TRP A 73 -9.20 -12.80 -14.89
C TRP A 73 -10.15 -13.90 -15.34
N ASP A 74 -9.65 -14.92 -16.04
CA ASP A 74 -10.46 -16.04 -16.52
C ASP A 74 -10.98 -16.93 -15.39
N LYS A 75 -10.32 -16.92 -14.23
CA LYS A 75 -10.70 -17.75 -13.08
C LYS A 75 -11.24 -16.91 -11.91
N LYS A 76 -12.25 -16.09 -12.18
CA LYS A 76 -12.91 -15.23 -11.17
C LYS A 76 -13.37 -15.99 -9.91
N SER A 77 -13.66 -17.29 -10.01
CA SER A 77 -14.00 -18.13 -8.86
C SER A 77 -12.88 -18.28 -7.82
N LEU A 78 -11.64 -17.91 -8.17
CA LEU A 78 -10.49 -17.86 -7.28
C LEU A 78 -10.12 -16.44 -6.83
N TRP A 79 -10.93 -15.45 -7.13
CA TRP A 79 -10.80 -14.12 -6.56
C TRP A 79 -11.09 -14.13 -5.06
N PRO A 80 -10.54 -13.23 -4.28
CA PRO A 80 -10.95 -13.04 -2.89
C PRO A 80 -12.46 -12.89 -2.76
N SER A 81 -13.03 -13.47 -1.70
CA SER A 81 -14.49 -13.51 -1.52
C SER A 81 -15.10 -12.20 -1.06
N ASP A 82 -14.25 -11.28 -0.63
CA ASP A 82 -14.54 -9.91 -0.20
C ASP A 82 -14.50 -8.90 -1.36
N TRP A 83 -14.13 -9.33 -2.56
CA TRP A 83 -14.23 -8.49 -3.74
C TRP A 83 -15.68 -8.42 -4.21
N GLU A 84 -16.28 -7.26 -4.10
CA GLU A 84 -17.67 -7.03 -4.48
C GLU A 84 -17.84 -6.99 -6.01
N ASP A 85 -16.86 -6.43 -6.71
CA ASP A 85 -16.88 -6.32 -8.17
C ASP A 85 -15.46 -6.26 -8.79
N GLU A 86 -15.39 -5.86 -10.06
CA GLU A 86 -14.15 -5.80 -10.84
C GLU A 86 -13.25 -4.60 -10.48
N THR A 87 -13.72 -3.60 -9.73
CA THR A 87 -12.92 -2.44 -9.35
C THR A 87 -11.76 -2.85 -8.45
N TYR A 88 -11.98 -3.81 -7.56
CA TYR A 88 -10.94 -4.42 -6.74
C TYR A 88 -9.82 -5.07 -7.55
N PHE A 89 -10.14 -5.61 -8.72
CA PHE A 89 -9.11 -6.17 -9.60
C PHE A 89 -8.18 -5.07 -10.13
N CYS A 90 -8.71 -3.95 -10.62
CA CYS A 90 -7.90 -2.81 -11.06
C CYS A 90 -7.08 -2.20 -9.92
N TRP A 91 -7.65 -2.08 -8.72
CA TRP A 91 -6.95 -1.65 -7.53
C TRP A 91 -5.75 -2.55 -7.20
N GLU A 92 -5.94 -3.86 -7.15
CA GLU A 92 -4.86 -4.82 -6.91
C GLU A 92 -3.82 -4.82 -8.05
N VAL A 93 -4.24 -4.61 -9.29
CA VAL A 93 -3.33 -4.47 -10.44
C VAL A 93 -2.48 -3.20 -10.28
N ALA A 94 -3.04 -2.08 -9.84
CA ALA A 94 -2.28 -0.86 -9.59
C ALA A 94 -1.19 -1.06 -8.51
N LYS A 95 -1.47 -1.87 -7.48
CA LYS A 95 -0.50 -2.24 -6.43
C LYS A 95 0.70 -3.05 -6.93
N THR A 96 0.62 -3.64 -8.14
CA THR A 96 1.80 -4.26 -8.77
C THR A 96 2.88 -3.27 -9.17
N ASN A 97 2.56 -1.98 -9.18
CA ASN A 97 3.40 -0.89 -9.66
C ASN A 97 3.79 -0.98 -11.15
N LYS A 98 3.02 -1.71 -11.97
CA LYS A 98 3.31 -1.95 -13.38
C LYS A 98 2.22 -1.36 -14.26
N LEU A 99 2.52 -0.22 -14.90
CA LEU A 99 1.57 0.50 -15.74
C LEU A 99 1.04 -0.36 -16.91
N GLU A 100 1.88 -1.19 -17.51
CA GLU A 100 1.49 -2.08 -18.61
C GLU A 100 0.41 -3.09 -18.21
N LEU A 101 0.41 -3.52 -16.93
CA LEU A 101 -0.62 -4.44 -16.42
C LEU A 101 -1.95 -3.71 -16.20
N LEU A 102 -1.90 -2.47 -15.71
CA LEU A 102 -3.10 -1.66 -15.56
C LEU A 102 -3.71 -1.29 -16.92
N LYS A 103 -2.87 -0.94 -17.91
CA LYS A 103 -3.32 -0.69 -19.28
C LYS A 103 -4.03 -1.91 -19.85
N TRP A 104 -3.42 -3.10 -19.73
CA TRP A 104 -4.05 -4.35 -20.19
C TRP A 104 -5.42 -4.58 -19.54
N ALA A 105 -5.53 -4.40 -18.20
CA ALA A 105 -6.80 -4.57 -17.51
C ALA A 105 -7.87 -3.59 -18.01
N ARG A 106 -7.50 -2.34 -18.29
CA ARG A 106 -8.42 -1.30 -18.76
C ARG A 106 -8.76 -1.42 -20.25
N GLU A 107 -7.76 -1.58 -21.11
CA GLU A 107 -7.90 -1.48 -22.56
C GLU A 107 -8.39 -2.82 -23.17
N GLU A 108 -7.85 -3.95 -22.70
CA GLU A 108 -8.19 -5.26 -23.26
C GLU A 108 -9.37 -5.91 -22.52
N LYS A 109 -9.45 -5.80 -21.21
CA LYS A 109 -10.52 -6.41 -20.42
C LYS A 109 -11.66 -5.47 -20.07
N GLN A 110 -11.50 -4.15 -20.32
CA GLN A 110 -12.47 -3.11 -19.99
C GLN A 110 -12.89 -3.14 -18.51
N CYS A 111 -11.96 -3.57 -17.66
CA CYS A 111 -12.16 -3.69 -16.23
C CYS A 111 -12.59 -2.33 -15.64
N LYS A 112 -13.62 -2.30 -14.83
CA LYS A 112 -14.04 -1.09 -14.13
C LYS A 112 -12.99 -0.69 -13.11
N TRP A 113 -12.89 0.58 -12.82
CA TRP A 113 -12.08 1.14 -11.76
C TRP A 113 -12.84 2.23 -11.00
N ASP A 114 -12.33 2.53 -9.82
CA ASP A 114 -12.78 3.59 -8.93
C ASP A 114 -11.56 4.39 -8.41
N GLU A 115 -11.79 5.27 -7.44
CA GLU A 115 -10.75 6.06 -6.77
C GLU A 115 -9.66 5.20 -6.14
N GLY A 116 -9.97 3.98 -5.69
CA GLY A 116 -8.99 3.03 -5.13
C GLY A 116 -7.82 2.75 -6.07
N THR A 117 -8.06 2.74 -7.39
CA THR A 117 -6.99 2.50 -8.38
C THR A 117 -5.94 3.60 -8.39
N ILE A 118 -6.34 4.87 -8.39
CA ILE A 118 -5.40 6.00 -8.37
C ILE A 118 -4.75 6.14 -6.99
N ASN A 119 -5.48 5.83 -5.92
CA ASN A 119 -4.97 5.80 -4.54
C ASN A 119 -3.82 4.80 -4.41
N ALA A 120 -4.00 3.57 -4.94
CA ALA A 120 -2.92 2.58 -5.00
C ALA A 120 -1.72 3.06 -5.83
N ALA A 121 -1.95 3.71 -6.96
CA ALA A 121 -0.85 4.27 -7.76
C ALA A 121 -0.08 5.36 -7.02
N ALA A 122 -0.78 6.18 -6.21
CA ALA A 122 -0.19 7.21 -5.37
C ALA A 122 0.67 6.60 -4.24
N GLU A 123 0.15 5.56 -3.58
CA GLU A 123 0.88 4.79 -2.56
C GLU A 123 2.16 4.15 -3.12
N GLN A 124 2.09 3.60 -4.34
CA GLN A 124 3.25 2.97 -5.00
C GLN A 124 4.27 3.98 -5.56
N GLY A 125 4.00 5.26 -5.55
CA GLY A 125 4.92 6.27 -6.08
C GLY A 125 4.98 6.32 -7.61
N ASN A 126 3.98 5.84 -8.34
CA ASN A 126 4.01 5.71 -9.80
C ASN A 126 3.34 6.89 -10.51
N LEU A 127 4.10 7.96 -10.72
CA LEU A 127 3.59 9.17 -11.36
C LEU A 127 3.04 8.90 -12.78
N GLU A 128 3.66 8.02 -13.56
CA GLU A 128 3.18 7.69 -14.90
C GLU A 128 1.85 6.93 -14.87
N MET A 129 1.66 6.07 -13.88
CA MET A 129 0.38 5.39 -13.67
C MET A 129 -0.71 6.38 -13.25
N ILE A 130 -0.40 7.34 -12.38
CA ILE A 130 -1.33 8.41 -11.99
C ILE A 130 -1.71 9.25 -13.21
N LYS A 131 -0.76 9.68 -14.02
CA LYS A 131 -1.03 10.42 -15.26
C LYS A 131 -1.94 9.63 -16.21
N TYR A 132 -1.73 8.33 -16.32
CA TYR A 132 -2.60 7.45 -17.10
C TYR A 132 -4.02 7.39 -16.51
N CYS A 133 -4.16 7.24 -15.19
CA CYS A 133 -5.45 7.27 -14.51
C CYS A 133 -6.20 8.58 -14.76
N VAL A 134 -5.52 9.72 -14.57
CA VAL A 134 -6.09 11.06 -14.81
C VAL A 134 -6.52 11.24 -16.27
N ALA A 135 -5.68 10.86 -17.24
CA ALA A 135 -5.96 10.99 -18.67
C ALA A 135 -7.14 10.13 -19.13
N ASN A 136 -7.47 9.06 -18.39
CA ASN A 136 -8.56 8.15 -18.70
C ASN A 136 -9.75 8.28 -17.70
N GLU A 137 -9.87 9.44 -17.06
CA GLU A 137 -11.02 9.82 -16.22
C GLU A 137 -11.26 8.85 -15.03
N CYS A 138 -10.18 8.33 -14.41
CA CYS A 138 -10.29 7.61 -13.16
C CYS A 138 -10.84 8.54 -12.07
N PRO A 139 -11.86 8.14 -11.30
CA PRO A 139 -12.34 8.96 -10.18
C PRO A 139 -11.21 9.30 -9.20
N ILE A 140 -11.26 10.50 -8.62
CA ILE A 140 -10.25 11.01 -7.70
C ILE A 140 -10.95 11.66 -6.51
N ASP A 141 -10.59 11.21 -5.32
CA ASP A 141 -11.02 11.77 -4.04
C ASP A 141 -9.84 12.33 -3.22
N GLU A 142 -10.08 12.66 -1.97
CA GLU A 142 -9.06 13.19 -1.05
C GLU A 142 -8.02 12.14 -0.65
N ASP A 143 -8.37 10.85 -0.74
CA ASP A 143 -7.47 9.75 -0.37
C ASP A 143 -6.26 9.64 -1.31
N ALA A 144 -6.36 10.08 -2.56
CA ALA A 144 -5.22 10.11 -3.47
C ALA A 144 -4.06 10.97 -2.92
N CYS A 145 -4.40 12.15 -2.36
CA CYS A 145 -3.41 13.01 -1.71
C CYS A 145 -2.91 12.40 -0.39
N ALA A 146 -3.80 11.77 0.37
CA ALA A 146 -3.45 11.12 1.63
C ALA A 146 -2.55 9.90 1.42
N CYS A 147 -2.81 9.05 0.42
CA CYS A 147 -1.95 7.92 0.04
C CYS A 147 -0.55 8.36 -0.41
N ALA A 148 -0.48 9.45 -1.21
CA ALA A 148 0.81 10.04 -1.57
C ALA A 148 1.57 10.55 -0.34
N ALA A 149 0.86 11.15 0.62
CA ALA A 149 1.44 11.68 1.85
C ALA A 149 1.91 10.55 2.79
N LEU A 150 1.14 9.46 2.92
CA LEU A 150 1.51 8.27 3.70
C LEU A 150 2.84 7.66 3.24
N SER A 151 3.02 7.57 1.93
CA SER A 151 4.22 6.96 1.33
C SER A 151 5.35 7.99 1.04
N GLY A 152 5.22 9.23 1.50
CA GLY A 152 6.23 10.27 1.34
C GLY A 152 6.46 10.75 -0.10
N GLN A 153 5.48 10.56 -0.98
CA GLN A 153 5.59 10.81 -2.43
C GLN A 153 5.31 12.29 -2.77
N LEU A 154 6.23 13.18 -2.41
CA LEU A 154 6.05 14.63 -2.56
C LEU A 154 5.75 15.07 -4.00
N GLU A 155 6.44 14.51 -4.99
CA GLU A 155 6.23 14.87 -6.40
C GLU A 155 4.83 14.47 -6.90
N ILE A 156 4.30 13.36 -6.40
CA ILE A 156 2.93 12.93 -6.67
C ILE A 156 1.94 13.87 -6.00
N LEU A 157 2.15 14.18 -4.73
CA LEU A 157 1.28 15.11 -4.01
C LEU A 157 1.25 16.49 -4.70
N LYS A 158 2.40 16.99 -5.16
CA LYS A 158 2.46 18.22 -5.95
C LYS A 158 1.68 18.11 -7.25
N TYR A 159 1.88 17.04 -8.02
CA TYR A 159 1.15 16.82 -9.27
C TYR A 159 -0.37 16.78 -9.04
N LEU A 160 -0.83 16.00 -8.07
CA LEU A 160 -2.25 15.91 -7.72
C LEU A 160 -2.83 17.28 -7.33
N ARG A 161 -2.11 18.06 -6.53
CA ARG A 161 -2.61 19.37 -6.05
C ARG A 161 -2.46 20.48 -7.06
N GLU A 162 -1.35 20.58 -7.75
CA GLU A 162 -1.00 21.73 -8.57
C GLU A 162 -1.51 21.60 -10.01
N GLU A 163 -1.49 20.39 -10.57
CA GLU A 163 -1.91 20.12 -11.95
C GLU A 163 -3.35 19.59 -12.01
N VAL A 164 -3.64 18.54 -11.25
CA VAL A 164 -4.95 17.86 -11.29
C VAL A 164 -6.02 18.60 -10.49
N LYS A 165 -5.62 19.37 -9.45
CA LYS A 165 -6.51 20.05 -8.49
C LYS A 165 -7.32 19.05 -7.64
N ALA A 166 -6.77 17.86 -7.40
CA ALA A 166 -7.39 16.87 -6.54
C ALA A 166 -7.68 17.43 -5.13
N PRO A 167 -8.78 17.06 -4.47
CA PRO A 167 -9.02 17.49 -3.09
C PRO A 167 -7.97 16.89 -2.15
N TRP A 168 -7.83 17.48 -0.98
CA TRP A 168 -7.10 16.90 0.15
C TRP A 168 -7.92 17.06 1.43
N GLY A 169 -7.83 16.12 2.36
CA GLY A 169 -8.56 16.09 3.62
C GLY A 169 -7.61 16.09 4.83
N SER A 170 -8.15 16.03 6.05
CA SER A 170 -7.39 15.97 7.29
C SER A 170 -6.38 14.81 7.34
N ASP A 171 -6.71 13.72 6.67
CA ASP A 171 -5.89 12.51 6.57
C ASP A 171 -4.55 12.75 5.89
N THR A 172 -4.47 13.74 4.98
CA THR A 172 -3.20 14.06 4.30
C THR A 172 -2.09 14.41 5.29
N ALA A 173 -2.39 15.25 6.29
CA ALA A 173 -1.41 15.61 7.31
C ALA A 173 -1.19 14.49 8.33
N ALA A 174 -2.25 13.77 8.70
CA ALA A 174 -2.20 12.69 9.67
C ALA A 174 -1.34 11.51 9.16
N TRP A 175 -1.52 11.11 7.92
CA TRP A 175 -0.76 10.01 7.33
C TRP A 175 0.69 10.38 7.02
N ALA A 176 0.96 11.63 6.60
CA ALA A 176 2.34 12.12 6.54
C ALA A 176 3.03 12.07 7.90
N ALA A 177 2.31 12.42 8.97
CA ALA A 177 2.82 12.40 10.32
C ALA A 177 2.99 10.98 10.89
N GLN A 178 2.13 10.04 10.49
CA GLN A 178 2.21 8.62 10.86
C GLN A 178 3.52 7.98 10.44
N ASP A 179 3.96 8.25 9.21
CA ASP A 179 5.17 7.64 8.63
C ASP A 179 6.40 8.60 8.68
N GLY A 180 6.29 9.72 9.40
CA GLY A 180 7.41 10.62 9.68
C GLY A 180 7.87 11.48 8.50
N HIS A 181 7.00 11.74 7.54
CA HIS A 181 7.32 12.49 6.33
C HIS A 181 7.27 14.01 6.56
N LEU A 182 8.24 14.53 7.31
CA LEU A 182 8.34 15.96 7.63
C LEU A 182 8.29 16.86 6.38
N HIS A 183 8.97 16.48 5.30
CA HIS A 183 8.99 17.24 4.05
C HIS A 183 7.61 17.39 3.39
N ILE A 184 6.69 16.45 3.64
CA ILE A 184 5.28 16.57 3.22
C ILE A 184 4.57 17.62 4.09
N LEU A 185 4.78 17.59 5.41
CA LEU A 185 4.18 18.59 6.31
C LEU A 185 4.71 20.00 6.01
N GLU A 186 5.98 20.15 5.64
CA GLU A 186 6.57 21.39 5.17
C GLU A 186 5.84 21.92 3.92
N TYR A 187 5.65 21.06 2.94
CA TYR A 187 4.89 21.40 1.72
C TYR A 187 3.45 21.81 2.03
N LEU A 188 2.76 21.10 2.93
CA LEU A 188 1.39 21.45 3.32
C LEU A 188 1.31 22.86 3.91
N VAL A 189 2.24 23.24 4.79
CA VAL A 189 2.31 24.59 5.35
C VAL A 189 2.60 25.63 4.27
N GLU A 190 3.54 25.38 3.36
CA GLU A 190 3.86 26.26 2.23
C GLU A 190 2.61 26.51 1.34
N ARG A 191 1.78 25.50 1.17
CA ARG A 191 0.55 25.57 0.36
C ARG A 191 -0.67 26.06 1.15
N LYS A 192 -0.48 26.53 2.39
CA LYS A 192 -1.53 27.05 3.28
C LYS A 192 -2.65 26.02 3.53
N TYR A 193 -2.23 24.75 3.74
CA TYR A 193 -3.16 23.73 4.17
C TYR A 193 -3.77 24.09 5.52
N ASP A 194 -5.08 23.98 5.65
CA ASP A 194 -5.86 24.44 6.80
C ASP A 194 -6.73 23.37 7.47
N GLN A 195 -6.60 22.11 7.03
CA GLN A 195 -7.43 21.02 7.51
C GLN A 195 -6.77 20.17 8.59
N TYR A 196 -5.87 20.78 9.39
CA TYR A 196 -5.28 20.11 10.52
C TYR A 196 -6.30 19.81 11.61
N ASP A 197 -6.36 18.57 12.05
CA ASP A 197 -7.09 18.13 13.23
C ASP A 197 -6.15 17.54 14.30
N THR A 198 -6.73 17.03 15.38
CA THR A 198 -5.94 16.43 16.47
C THR A 198 -5.29 15.10 16.08
N TRP A 199 -5.68 14.52 14.94
CA TRP A 199 -5.20 13.22 14.50
C TRP A 199 -3.76 13.29 14.01
N ALA A 200 -3.38 14.35 13.30
CA ALA A 200 -2.00 14.53 12.83
C ALA A 200 -0.98 14.52 14.00
N CYS A 201 -1.24 15.28 15.07
CA CYS A 201 -0.38 15.27 16.25
C CYS A 201 -0.42 13.92 17.00
N TRP A 202 -1.57 13.25 17.02
CA TRP A 202 -1.70 11.94 17.65
C TRP A 202 -0.91 10.87 16.90
N GLU A 203 -0.99 10.79 15.57
CA GLU A 203 -0.23 9.83 14.77
C GLU A 203 1.28 10.08 14.87
N ALA A 204 1.73 11.34 14.76
CA ALA A 204 3.13 11.68 14.98
C ALA A 204 3.64 11.18 16.35
N ALA A 205 2.87 11.43 17.40
CA ALA A 205 3.24 11.05 18.75
C ALA A 205 3.19 9.52 18.98
N LYS A 206 2.15 8.86 18.48
CA LYS A 206 1.94 7.41 18.55
C LYS A 206 3.02 6.61 17.83
N CYS A 207 3.49 7.12 16.69
CA CYS A 207 4.54 6.48 15.88
C CYS A 207 5.97 6.97 16.22
N GLY A 208 6.11 7.92 17.15
CA GLY A 208 7.41 8.37 17.67
C GLY A 208 8.14 9.38 16.79
N HIS A 209 7.44 10.02 15.87
CA HIS A 209 8.02 11.02 14.96
C HIS A 209 8.05 12.40 15.61
N LEU A 210 9.02 12.60 16.51
CA LEU A 210 9.16 13.81 17.31
C LEU A 210 9.31 15.08 16.47
N ASP A 211 10.04 15.01 15.37
CA ASP A 211 10.27 16.17 14.50
C ASP A 211 8.97 16.60 13.81
N CYS A 212 8.17 15.63 13.33
CA CYS A 212 6.83 15.88 12.80
C CYS A 212 5.91 16.48 13.87
N LEU A 213 5.91 15.92 15.09
CA LEU A 213 5.12 16.42 16.20
C LEU A 213 5.46 17.86 16.57
N LYS A 214 6.75 18.18 16.64
CA LYS A 214 7.22 19.57 16.88
C LYS A 214 6.78 20.50 15.76
N TYR A 215 6.98 20.10 14.52
CA TYR A 215 6.63 20.91 13.36
C TYR A 215 5.13 21.18 13.28
N LEU A 216 4.30 20.15 13.48
CA LEU A 216 2.83 20.27 13.55
C LEU A 216 2.40 21.26 14.62
N HIS A 217 2.94 21.15 15.83
CA HIS A 217 2.57 22.03 16.94
C HIS A 217 3.12 23.44 16.80
N GLU A 218 4.43 23.58 16.52
CA GLU A 218 5.12 24.88 16.57
C GLU A 218 4.95 25.70 15.30
N THR A 219 4.90 25.07 14.14
CA THR A 219 4.84 25.73 12.82
C THR A 219 3.45 25.69 12.22
N ALA A 220 2.89 24.50 12.04
CA ALA A 220 1.55 24.31 11.44
C ALA A 220 0.41 24.76 12.38
N LYS A 221 0.68 24.88 13.70
CA LYS A 221 -0.33 25.18 14.72
C LYS A 221 -1.48 24.17 14.75
N ALA A 222 -1.19 22.93 14.40
CA ALA A 222 -2.15 21.84 14.46
C ALA A 222 -2.65 21.63 15.90
N PRO A 223 -3.97 21.38 16.08
CA PRO A 223 -4.50 21.11 17.41
C PRO A 223 -4.03 19.73 17.92
N TRP A 224 -3.97 19.57 19.22
CA TRP A 224 -3.72 18.31 19.87
C TRP A 224 -4.64 18.10 21.09
N ASN A 225 -4.67 16.89 21.60
CA ASN A 225 -5.42 16.54 22.80
C ASN A 225 -4.71 15.40 23.57
N TYR A 226 -5.30 14.95 24.67
CA TYR A 226 -4.79 13.90 25.54
C TYR A 226 -4.41 12.60 24.80
N ARG A 227 -4.99 12.32 23.62
CA ARG A 227 -4.68 11.11 22.83
C ARG A 227 -3.22 11.10 22.38
N ALA A 228 -2.63 12.27 22.12
CA ALA A 228 -1.22 12.35 21.73
C ALA A 228 -0.30 11.85 22.85
N VAL A 229 -0.53 12.28 24.11
CA VAL A 229 0.25 11.79 25.27
C VAL A 229 0.02 10.29 25.46
N ARG A 230 -1.24 9.86 25.40
CA ARG A 230 -1.59 8.45 25.57
C ARG A 230 -0.96 7.57 24.47
N GLY A 231 -1.07 7.97 23.22
CA GLY A 231 -0.50 7.25 22.08
C GLY A 231 1.02 7.11 22.19
N ALA A 232 1.73 8.18 22.49
CA ALA A 232 3.17 8.17 22.69
C ALA A 232 3.59 7.26 23.88
N HIS A 233 2.86 7.31 24.98
CA HIS A 233 3.15 6.50 26.17
C HIS A 233 2.93 5.01 25.92
N GLU A 234 1.76 4.63 25.41
CA GLU A 234 1.39 3.23 25.13
C GLU A 234 2.35 2.58 24.10
N ASN A 235 2.86 3.35 23.15
CA ASN A 235 3.81 2.88 22.14
C ASN A 235 5.29 3.09 22.48
N LYS A 236 5.58 3.54 23.73
CA LYS A 236 6.94 3.65 24.28
C LYS A 236 7.84 4.67 23.54
N HIS A 237 7.30 5.83 23.26
CA HIS A 237 8.03 6.98 22.69
C HIS A 237 8.29 8.08 23.76
N PRO A 238 9.26 7.89 24.66
CA PRO A 238 9.47 8.78 25.80
C PRO A 238 9.81 10.22 25.40
N GLU A 239 10.49 10.42 24.28
CA GLU A 239 10.85 11.77 23.79
C GLU A 239 9.61 12.55 23.36
N CYS A 240 8.63 11.88 22.69
CA CYS A 240 7.34 12.48 22.35
C CYS A 240 6.53 12.79 23.61
N VAL A 241 6.50 11.85 24.59
CA VAL A 241 5.83 12.07 25.88
C VAL A 241 6.41 13.29 26.57
N GLN A 242 7.75 13.38 26.71
CA GLN A 242 8.40 14.50 27.37
C GLN A 242 8.07 15.83 26.68
N TYR A 243 8.18 15.88 25.36
CA TYR A 243 7.84 17.08 24.60
C TYR A 243 6.38 17.52 24.83
N LEU A 244 5.43 16.58 24.78
CA LEU A 244 4.01 16.88 25.00
C LEU A 244 3.75 17.43 26.41
N LEU A 245 4.41 16.86 27.43
CA LEU A 245 4.31 17.31 28.82
C LEU A 245 4.91 18.71 29.00
N ASP A 246 6.10 18.95 28.46
CA ASP A 246 6.78 20.26 28.51
C ASP A 246 5.97 21.38 27.83
N LYS A 247 5.15 21.02 26.84
CA LYS A 247 4.26 21.95 26.13
C LYS A 247 2.82 21.98 26.67
N ASN A 248 2.58 21.39 27.83
CA ASN A 248 1.28 21.35 28.51
C ASN A 248 0.14 20.72 27.68
N CYS A 249 0.44 19.66 26.91
CA CYS A 249 -0.61 18.90 26.26
C CYS A 249 -1.56 18.30 27.31
N PRO A 250 -2.88 18.34 27.11
CA PRO A 250 -3.82 17.74 28.05
C PRO A 250 -3.49 16.28 28.36
N LEU A 251 -3.67 15.87 29.61
CA LEU A 251 -3.51 14.48 30.03
C LEU A 251 -4.81 13.69 29.94
N PRO A 252 -4.75 12.37 29.76
CA PRO A 252 -5.92 11.50 29.95
C PRO A 252 -6.49 11.60 31.37
N ASP A 253 -7.77 11.30 31.52
CA ASP A 253 -8.41 11.27 32.84
C ASP A 253 -7.67 10.34 33.80
N GLY A 254 -7.40 10.85 34.99
CA GLY A 254 -6.68 10.14 36.04
C GLY A 254 -5.16 10.09 35.91
N TRP A 255 -4.59 10.52 34.77
CA TRP A 255 -3.14 10.64 34.62
C TRP A 255 -2.65 11.93 35.26
N ARG A 256 -1.44 11.89 35.83
CA ARG A 256 -0.79 13.05 36.47
C ARG A 256 0.67 13.12 36.08
N TYR A 257 1.17 14.33 35.91
CA TYR A 257 2.59 14.59 35.72
C TYR A 257 3.08 15.43 36.91
N GLU A 258 3.83 14.80 37.78
CA GLU A 258 4.32 15.40 39.03
C GLU A 258 5.80 15.06 39.22
N HIS A 259 6.60 16.03 39.63
CA HIS A 259 8.03 15.86 39.91
C HIS A 259 8.87 15.28 38.78
N GLY A 260 8.46 15.49 37.51
CA GLY A 260 9.14 14.95 36.33
C GLY A 260 8.75 13.51 35.96
N GLU A 261 7.76 12.93 36.63
CA GLU A 261 7.27 11.57 36.37
C GLU A 261 5.81 11.56 35.95
N LEU A 262 5.48 10.72 34.99
CA LEU A 262 4.12 10.49 34.52
C LEU A 262 3.51 9.31 35.27
N HIS A 263 2.48 9.58 36.04
CA HIS A 263 1.70 8.58 36.78
C HIS A 263 0.44 8.24 35.99
N THR A 264 0.27 6.97 35.63
CA THR A 264 -0.89 6.44 34.91
C THR A 264 -1.71 5.56 35.84
N ILE A 265 -3.02 5.46 35.62
CA ILE A 265 -3.90 4.55 36.38
C ILE A 265 -3.72 3.13 35.86
#